data_a16e9a8f9e29995b4b985178a72673fd
#
_entry.id   a16e9a8f9e29995b4b985178a72673fd
#
_cell.length_a   1.000
_cell.length_b   1.000
_cell.length_c   1.000
_cell.angle_alpha   90.00
_cell.angle_beta   90.00
_cell.angle_gamma   90.00
#
_symmetry.space_group_name_H-M   'P 1'
#
loop_
_entity.id
_entity.type
_entity.pdbx_description
1 polymer ?
#
loop_
_entity_poly.entity_id
_entity_poly.type
_entity_poly.pdbx_seq_one_letter_code
_entity_poly.pdbx_strand_id
1 'polypeptide(L)'
;ASGIAVGMATNMPPHNLTDTIRAIVRYIDDKEIAVEELADVIQAPDFPTGGIIYGTQGVKEAYQTGRGRIDVRAKAEIETDEAGRERIVVTEVPYLVNKAELIKKTADLVNARKIEGISNVNDESDREGTRIVYELKRDAVANIVLNKLYKHTQLQTAFNVNNIALVKGRPKLLNLKELIRRFVDHRHDVVVRRTQYELRQAEQRAHILEGLLIALDHLDEVIALIRGSDTPEIAKNGLMERFELSEVQAKAILEMRLQKLTGLERNKVKEEHAELMKMIEYYKQILADEALRMKIIKDELLEVKEQYGDERRTAIEYDAGEFNPEDFYADEPVVVTITHMGYIKRTAVHEYKTQGRGGIGTRGSTTRDQDFLEHMFIASMHNTILFFTEEGRCYWLKVYQIPEGTKNSKGRAIQNLIHINPSDKVKAHINVKTLEEIGRAH
;
A
#
# COMPACT_ATOMS: atom_id res chain seq x y z
N ALA A 1 -8.16 -5.73 -0.13
CA ALA A 1 -8.88 -7.03 -0.09
C ALA A 1 -8.05 -8.09 -0.79
N SER A 2 -7.83 -9.23 -0.16
CA SER A 2 -7.17 -10.40 -0.77
C SER A 2 -8.09 -11.61 -0.73
N GLY A 3 -8.07 -12.43 -1.77
CA GLY A 3 -8.87 -13.65 -1.86
C GLY A 3 -8.33 -14.63 -2.89
N ILE A 4 -8.44 -15.91 -2.57
CA ILE A 4 -7.99 -17.00 -3.44
C ILE A 4 -9.23 -17.83 -3.81
N ALA A 5 -9.41 -18.03 -5.11
CA ALA A 5 -10.44 -18.91 -5.68
C ALA A 5 -9.79 -19.96 -6.58
N VAL A 6 -10.58 -20.91 -7.08
CA VAL A 6 -10.07 -21.88 -8.05
C VAL A 6 -9.79 -21.19 -9.37
N GLY A 7 -8.54 -21.22 -9.83
CA GLY A 7 -8.10 -20.65 -11.09
C GLY A 7 -7.92 -19.12 -11.10
N MET A 8 -8.16 -18.41 -9.98
CA MET A 8 -7.94 -16.97 -9.89
C MET A 8 -7.66 -16.51 -8.46
N ALA A 9 -6.98 -15.37 -8.33
CA ALA A 9 -6.76 -14.71 -7.05
C ALA A 9 -6.91 -13.20 -7.21
N THR A 10 -7.35 -12.51 -6.18
CA THR A 10 -7.38 -11.05 -6.12
C THR A 10 -6.51 -10.57 -4.97
N ASN A 11 -5.82 -9.45 -5.16
CA ASN A 11 -5.01 -8.80 -4.13
C ASN A 11 -5.06 -7.30 -4.33
N MET A 12 -6.05 -6.65 -3.74
CA MET A 12 -6.27 -5.21 -3.81
C MET A 12 -5.66 -4.53 -2.59
N PRO A 13 -4.77 -3.55 -2.77
CA PRO A 13 -4.20 -2.82 -1.65
C PRO A 13 -5.26 -1.93 -0.98
N PRO A 14 -5.15 -1.70 0.34
CA PRO A 14 -5.96 -0.71 1.03
C PRO A 14 -5.59 0.71 0.59
N HIS A 15 -6.55 1.64 0.68
CA HIS A 15 -6.37 3.04 0.32
C HIS A 15 -6.94 3.94 1.41
N ASN A 16 -6.45 5.16 1.47
CA ASN A 16 -6.99 6.17 2.35
C ASN A 16 -8.44 6.52 1.94
N LEU A 17 -9.35 6.58 2.93
CA LEU A 17 -10.77 6.84 2.68
C LEU A 17 -11.00 8.23 2.09
N THR A 18 -10.32 9.24 2.64
CA THR A 18 -10.43 10.63 2.18
C THR A 18 -10.01 10.78 0.71
N ASP A 19 -8.87 10.19 0.33
CA ASP A 19 -8.36 10.25 -1.03
C ASP A 19 -9.24 9.46 -2.01
N THR A 20 -9.75 8.30 -1.58
CA THR A 20 -10.67 7.49 -2.38
C THR A 20 -11.98 8.26 -2.66
N ILE A 21 -12.56 8.89 -1.64
CA ILE A 21 -13.79 9.68 -1.83
C ILE A 21 -13.53 10.89 -2.73
N ARG A 22 -12.40 11.57 -2.58
CA ARG A 22 -12.01 12.67 -3.48
C ARG A 22 -11.94 12.22 -4.94
N ALA A 23 -11.34 11.07 -5.21
CA ALA A 23 -11.25 10.51 -6.56
C ALA A 23 -12.63 10.11 -7.12
N ILE A 24 -13.51 9.52 -6.28
CA ILE A 24 -14.89 9.19 -6.69
C ILE A 24 -15.67 10.44 -7.03
N VAL A 25 -15.56 11.50 -6.22
CA VAL A 25 -16.21 12.79 -6.47
C VAL A 25 -15.72 13.40 -7.79
N ARG A 26 -14.41 13.38 -8.05
CA ARG A 26 -13.85 13.85 -9.33
C ARG A 26 -14.39 13.06 -10.52
N TYR A 27 -14.51 11.74 -10.39
CA TYR A 27 -15.11 10.90 -11.44
C TYR A 27 -16.60 11.19 -11.65
N ILE A 28 -17.38 11.49 -10.60
CA ILE A 28 -18.80 11.87 -10.72
C ILE A 28 -18.93 13.20 -11.47
N ASP A 29 -18.04 14.16 -11.20
CA ASP A 29 -18.04 15.49 -11.82
C ASP A 29 -17.55 15.42 -13.30
N ASP A 30 -16.63 14.50 -13.62
CA ASP A 30 -16.14 14.25 -14.97
C ASP A 30 -15.94 12.74 -15.23
N LYS A 31 -16.88 12.13 -15.93
CA LYS A 31 -16.84 10.71 -16.31
C LYS A 31 -15.71 10.36 -17.30
N GLU A 32 -15.22 11.36 -18.04
CA GLU A 32 -14.15 11.17 -19.02
C GLU A 32 -12.75 11.40 -18.46
N ILE A 33 -12.62 11.78 -17.18
CA ILE A 33 -11.35 11.99 -16.48
C ILE A 33 -10.36 10.84 -16.75
N ALA A 34 -9.09 11.19 -17.00
CA ALA A 34 -8.02 10.21 -17.25
C ALA A 34 -7.66 9.40 -16.00
N VAL A 35 -7.10 8.18 -16.19
CA VAL A 35 -6.64 7.34 -15.07
C VAL A 35 -5.53 8.02 -14.29
N GLU A 36 -4.65 8.74 -14.99
CA GLU A 36 -3.52 9.48 -14.46
C GLU A 36 -3.98 10.58 -13.50
N GLU A 37 -4.99 11.34 -13.85
CA GLU A 37 -5.55 12.39 -13.00
C GLU A 37 -6.21 11.82 -11.73
N LEU A 38 -6.87 10.66 -11.83
CA LEU A 38 -7.40 9.95 -10.66
C LEU A 38 -6.26 9.40 -9.78
N ALA A 39 -5.18 8.93 -10.41
CA ALA A 39 -3.99 8.45 -9.72
C ALA A 39 -3.30 9.59 -8.94
N ASP A 40 -3.25 10.80 -9.50
CA ASP A 40 -2.70 11.97 -8.81
C ASP A 40 -3.50 12.37 -7.56
N VAL A 41 -4.82 12.14 -7.57
CA VAL A 41 -5.68 12.38 -6.39
C VAL A 41 -5.46 11.34 -5.29
N ILE A 42 -5.37 10.06 -5.65
CA ILE A 42 -5.19 8.95 -4.69
C ILE A 42 -3.72 8.80 -4.28
N GLN A 43 -2.79 9.20 -5.15
CA GLN A 43 -1.33 9.11 -5.02
C GLN A 43 -0.82 7.66 -4.96
N ALA A 44 -1.12 6.94 -3.87
CA ALA A 44 -0.68 5.56 -3.66
C ALA A 44 -1.60 4.83 -2.67
N PRO A 45 -1.52 3.51 -2.54
CA PRO A 45 -2.14 2.78 -1.43
C PRO A 45 -1.75 3.34 -0.07
N ASP A 46 -2.61 3.13 0.92
CA ASP A 46 -2.40 3.52 2.30
C ASP A 46 -2.58 2.29 3.20
N PHE A 47 -1.47 1.82 3.75
CA PHE A 47 -1.46 0.59 4.54
C PHE A 47 -1.74 0.88 6.02
N PRO A 48 -2.56 0.08 6.70
CA PRO A 48 -2.91 0.32 8.11
C PRO A 48 -1.71 0.22 9.05
N THR A 49 -0.64 -0.46 8.64
CA THR A 49 0.62 -0.59 9.38
C THR A 49 1.62 0.51 9.09
N GLY A 50 1.25 1.52 8.27
CA GLY A 50 2.18 2.57 7.83
C GLY A 50 3.24 2.06 6.87
N GLY A 51 4.48 2.37 7.15
CA GLY A 51 5.62 2.07 6.29
C GLY A 51 5.83 3.09 5.18
N ILE A 52 6.73 2.77 4.26
CA ILE A 52 7.15 3.67 3.17
C ILE A 52 6.99 2.94 1.84
N ILE A 53 6.20 3.49 0.92
CA ILE A 53 6.18 3.03 -0.47
C ILE A 53 7.44 3.56 -1.15
N TYR A 54 8.26 2.65 -1.65
CA TYR A 54 9.55 2.96 -2.25
C TYR A 54 9.48 2.92 -3.77
N GLY A 55 9.41 4.10 -4.38
CA GLY A 55 9.19 4.28 -5.81
C GLY A 55 7.72 4.17 -6.23
N THR A 56 7.31 5.01 -7.18
CA THR A 56 5.90 5.12 -7.61
C THR A 56 5.59 4.38 -8.91
N GLN A 57 6.59 3.83 -9.59
CA GLN A 57 6.39 3.17 -10.90
C GLN A 57 5.40 1.99 -10.82
N GLY A 58 5.56 1.12 -9.80
CA GLY A 58 4.66 -0.01 -9.61
C GLY A 58 3.22 0.40 -9.22
N VAL A 59 3.07 1.56 -8.55
CA VAL A 59 1.75 2.14 -8.24
C VAL A 59 1.07 2.63 -9.51
N LYS A 60 1.79 3.37 -10.37
CA LYS A 60 1.28 3.84 -11.66
C LYS A 60 0.84 2.68 -12.56
N GLU A 61 1.67 1.66 -12.65
CA GLU A 61 1.35 0.44 -13.41
C GLU A 61 0.09 -0.25 -12.86
N ALA A 62 -0.03 -0.38 -11.54
CA ALA A 62 -1.20 -0.98 -10.89
C ALA A 62 -2.49 -0.19 -11.16
N TYR A 63 -2.42 1.15 -11.16
CA TYR A 63 -3.58 1.99 -11.44
C TYR A 63 -3.98 2.00 -12.90
N GLN A 64 -3.02 1.92 -13.83
CA GLN A 64 -3.28 1.88 -15.26
C GLN A 64 -3.77 0.51 -15.75
N THR A 65 -3.20 -0.58 -15.23
CA THR A 65 -3.44 -1.93 -15.77
C THR A 65 -4.24 -2.85 -14.85
N GLY A 66 -4.37 -2.51 -13.56
CA GLY A 66 -4.91 -3.38 -12.52
C GLY A 66 -3.90 -4.38 -11.95
N ARG A 67 -2.64 -4.37 -12.43
CA ARG A 67 -1.53 -5.16 -11.91
C ARG A 67 -0.30 -4.30 -11.72
N GLY A 68 0.46 -4.58 -10.66
CA GLY A 68 1.71 -3.87 -10.41
C GLY A 68 2.41 -4.43 -9.18
N ARG A 69 3.70 -4.14 -9.06
CA ARG A 69 4.52 -4.49 -7.92
C ARG A 69 4.87 -3.23 -7.15
N ILE A 70 4.42 -3.13 -5.92
CA ILE A 70 4.67 -1.98 -5.04
C ILE A 70 5.66 -2.43 -3.96
N ASP A 71 6.86 -1.84 -3.96
CA ASP A 71 7.84 -2.10 -2.92
C ASP A 71 7.54 -1.24 -1.69
N VAL A 72 7.41 -1.91 -0.54
CA VAL A 72 7.09 -1.30 0.76
C VAL A 72 8.23 -1.56 1.72
N ARG A 73 8.75 -0.50 2.33
CA ARG A 73 9.79 -0.53 3.35
C ARG A 73 9.23 -0.27 4.74
N ALA A 74 9.87 -0.86 5.72
CA ALA A 74 9.71 -0.49 7.12
C ALA A 74 10.18 0.95 7.35
N LYS A 75 9.53 1.66 8.27
CA LYS A 75 10.05 2.92 8.78
C LYS A 75 11.10 2.63 9.84
N ALA A 76 12.34 3.02 9.56
CA ALA A 76 13.48 2.80 10.43
C ALA A 76 14.24 4.10 10.65
N GLU A 77 14.66 4.31 11.88
CA GLU A 77 15.45 5.47 12.32
C GLU A 77 16.75 5.00 12.97
N ILE A 78 17.82 5.77 12.80
CA ILE A 78 19.10 5.48 13.45
C ILE A 78 19.18 6.37 14.69
N GLU A 79 19.22 5.74 15.84
CA GLU A 79 19.42 6.41 17.13
C GLU A 79 20.83 6.17 17.64
N THR A 80 21.42 7.15 18.33
CA THR A 80 22.71 7.02 18.99
C THR A 80 22.48 7.07 20.50
N ASP A 81 23.00 6.08 21.23
CA ASP A 81 22.92 6.04 22.69
C ASP A 81 23.90 7.04 23.34
N GLU A 82 23.77 7.25 24.67
CA GLU A 82 24.65 8.13 25.45
C GLU A 82 26.13 7.72 25.40
N ALA A 83 26.42 6.46 25.08
CA ALA A 83 27.77 5.93 24.92
C ALA A 83 28.30 6.05 23.50
N GLY A 84 27.56 6.72 22.59
CA GLY A 84 27.92 6.92 21.19
C GLY A 84 27.78 5.67 20.30
N ARG A 85 26.99 4.67 20.73
CA ARG A 85 26.70 3.48 19.93
C ARG A 85 25.43 3.68 19.12
N GLU A 86 25.50 3.36 17.84
CA GLU A 86 24.33 3.43 16.94
C GLU A 86 23.45 2.19 17.13
N ARG A 87 22.15 2.41 17.02
CA ARG A 87 21.13 1.37 16.94
C ARG A 87 20.10 1.73 15.87
N ILE A 88 19.57 0.72 15.20
CA ILE A 88 18.49 0.90 14.23
C ILE A 88 17.17 0.56 14.92
N VAL A 89 16.25 1.50 14.93
CA VAL A 89 14.93 1.37 15.54
C VAL A 89 13.89 1.34 14.44
N VAL A 90 13.12 0.26 14.38
CA VAL A 90 12.02 0.09 13.43
C VAL A 90 10.71 0.32 14.15
N THR A 91 9.96 1.35 13.71
CA THR A 91 8.69 1.75 14.31
C THR A 91 7.48 1.27 13.51
N GLU A 92 7.64 1.02 12.22
CA GLU A 92 6.58 0.51 11.35
C GLU A 92 7.14 -0.62 10.48
N VAL A 93 6.37 -1.70 10.33
CA VAL A 93 6.72 -2.85 9.48
C VAL A 93 5.81 -2.89 8.25
N PRO A 94 6.28 -3.41 7.09
CA PRO A 94 5.44 -3.53 5.91
C PRO A 94 4.19 -4.35 6.16
N TYR A 95 3.13 -4.02 5.45
CA TYR A 95 1.84 -4.68 5.58
C TYR A 95 1.93 -6.20 5.36
N LEU A 96 1.25 -6.97 6.21
CA LEU A 96 1.24 -8.44 6.26
C LEU A 96 2.56 -9.09 6.69
N VAL A 97 3.54 -8.34 7.17
CA VAL A 97 4.76 -8.92 7.73
C VAL A 97 4.54 -9.36 9.17
N ASN A 98 4.92 -10.59 9.48
CA ASN A 98 4.92 -11.11 10.84
C ASN A 98 6.21 -10.67 11.55
N LYS A 99 6.06 -9.86 12.61
CA LYS A 99 7.17 -9.32 13.41
C LYS A 99 8.07 -10.41 14.01
N ALA A 100 7.50 -11.46 14.57
CA ALA A 100 8.27 -12.52 15.21
C ALA A 100 9.10 -13.32 14.18
N GLU A 101 8.53 -13.60 13.00
CA GLU A 101 9.26 -14.25 11.91
C GLU A 101 10.37 -13.37 11.34
N LEU A 102 10.12 -12.06 11.24
CA LEU A 102 11.12 -11.09 10.81
C LEU A 102 12.33 -11.09 11.74
N ILE A 103 12.11 -11.02 13.06
CA ILE A 103 13.15 -11.05 14.09
C ILE A 103 13.93 -12.38 14.02
N LYS A 104 13.23 -13.51 13.96
CA LYS A 104 13.86 -14.84 13.85
C LYS A 104 14.73 -14.93 12.60
N LYS A 105 14.21 -14.54 11.43
CA LYS A 105 14.96 -14.56 10.17
C LYS A 105 16.18 -13.66 10.23
N THR A 106 16.09 -12.50 10.89
CA THR A 106 17.25 -11.62 11.07
C THR A 106 18.31 -12.31 11.92
N ALA A 107 17.93 -12.94 13.05
CA ALA A 107 18.88 -13.68 13.88
C ALA A 107 19.56 -14.82 13.12
N ASP A 108 18.81 -15.56 12.29
CA ASP A 108 19.35 -16.64 11.45
C ASP A 108 20.39 -16.10 10.44
N LEU A 109 20.12 -14.93 9.84
CA LEU A 109 21.03 -14.28 8.89
C LEU A 109 22.31 -13.74 9.56
N VAL A 110 22.19 -13.23 10.79
CA VAL A 110 23.35 -12.82 11.60
C VAL A 110 24.21 -14.02 11.98
N ASN A 111 23.61 -15.11 12.45
CA ASN A 111 24.30 -16.34 12.79
C ASN A 111 25.00 -16.97 11.56
N ALA A 112 24.37 -16.89 10.39
CA ALA A 112 24.93 -17.34 9.11
C ALA A 112 25.98 -16.38 8.53
N ARG A 113 26.32 -15.28 9.22
CA ARG A 113 27.24 -14.21 8.78
C ARG A 113 26.88 -13.58 7.43
N LYS A 114 25.61 -13.59 7.05
CA LYS A 114 25.11 -12.88 5.87
C LYS A 114 24.86 -11.40 6.15
N ILE A 115 24.48 -11.08 7.40
CA ILE A 115 24.40 -9.71 7.90
C ILE A 115 25.35 -9.61 9.08
N GLU A 116 26.37 -8.78 8.94
CA GLU A 116 27.34 -8.49 9.98
C GLU A 116 27.03 -7.13 10.60
N GLY A 117 27.58 -6.87 11.78
CA GLY A 117 27.42 -5.56 12.43
C GLY A 117 26.29 -5.51 13.47
N ILE A 118 25.42 -6.50 13.56
CA ILE A 118 24.37 -6.59 14.59
C ILE A 118 24.91 -7.37 15.80
N SER A 119 24.74 -6.82 17.01
CA SER A 119 25.07 -7.50 18.27
C SER A 119 23.86 -8.17 18.90
N ASN A 120 22.70 -7.51 18.86
CA ASN A 120 21.45 -8.01 19.44
C ASN A 120 20.24 -7.50 18.69
N VAL A 121 19.09 -8.19 18.83
CA VAL A 121 17.79 -7.76 18.29
C VAL A 121 16.75 -7.91 19.38
N ASN A 122 16.15 -6.80 19.78
CA ASN A 122 15.14 -6.72 20.83
C ASN A 122 13.80 -6.32 20.27
N ASP A 123 12.74 -6.93 20.76
CA ASP A 123 11.36 -6.50 20.55
C ASP A 123 10.91 -5.69 21.77
N GLU A 124 10.86 -4.39 21.60
CA GLU A 124 10.43 -3.44 22.63
C GLU A 124 9.02 -2.90 22.36
N SER A 125 8.26 -3.58 21.50
CA SER A 125 6.91 -3.15 21.14
C SER A 125 5.97 -3.22 22.35
N ASP A 126 5.13 -2.21 22.48
CA ASP A 126 4.16 -2.06 23.56
C ASP A 126 2.78 -1.62 23.03
N ARG A 127 1.96 -0.99 23.90
CA ARG A 127 0.64 -0.47 23.54
C ARG A 127 0.68 0.75 22.62
N GLU A 128 1.80 1.47 22.61
CA GLU A 128 1.99 2.67 21.78
C GLU A 128 2.34 2.29 20.33
N GLY A 129 2.92 1.10 20.12
CA GLY A 129 3.21 0.64 18.77
C GLY A 129 4.32 -0.40 18.63
N THR A 130 4.72 -0.61 17.40
CA THR A 130 5.85 -1.49 17.06
C THR A 130 7.17 -0.76 17.35
N ARG A 131 8.08 -1.44 18.04
CA ARG A 131 9.45 -0.98 18.29
C ARG A 131 10.40 -2.19 18.27
N ILE A 132 11.10 -2.38 17.16
CA ILE A 132 12.14 -3.40 17.01
C ILE A 132 13.48 -2.69 17.01
N VAL A 133 14.37 -3.06 17.94
CA VAL A 133 15.67 -2.43 18.12
C VAL A 133 16.78 -3.38 17.70
N TYR A 134 17.56 -2.98 16.73
CA TYR A 134 18.78 -3.67 16.30
C TYR A 134 19.97 -2.95 16.91
N GLU A 135 20.59 -3.53 17.93
CA GLU A 135 21.80 -3.02 18.53
C GLU A 135 23.01 -3.34 17.63
N LEU A 136 23.82 -2.33 17.35
CA LEU A 136 24.96 -2.49 16.46
C LEU A 136 26.24 -2.75 17.23
N LYS A 137 27.19 -3.41 16.57
CA LYS A 137 28.57 -3.53 17.06
C LYS A 137 29.27 -2.18 16.90
N ARG A 138 30.32 -1.96 17.71
CA ARG A 138 31.04 -0.67 17.77
C ARG A 138 31.60 -0.22 16.41
N ASP A 139 31.98 -1.18 15.54
CA ASP A 139 32.61 -0.89 14.25
C ASP A 139 31.62 -0.98 13.08
N ALA A 140 30.32 -1.09 13.37
CA ALA A 140 29.28 -1.20 12.33
C ALA A 140 28.78 0.16 11.91
N VAL A 141 28.57 0.34 10.60
CA VAL A 141 27.95 1.54 10.01
C VAL A 141 26.45 1.27 9.86
N ALA A 142 25.63 2.02 10.58
CA ALA A 142 24.18 1.76 10.65
C ALA A 142 23.48 1.73 9.29
N ASN A 143 23.81 2.67 8.39
CA ASN A 143 23.21 2.72 7.05
C ASN A 143 23.50 1.46 6.22
N ILE A 144 24.71 0.91 6.33
CA ILE A 144 25.10 -0.31 5.61
C ILE A 144 24.34 -1.52 6.15
N VAL A 145 24.21 -1.61 7.47
CA VAL A 145 23.44 -2.67 8.12
C VAL A 145 21.95 -2.56 7.74
N LEU A 146 21.40 -1.35 7.74
CA LEU A 146 20.01 -1.10 7.35
C LEU A 146 19.75 -1.50 5.89
N ASN A 147 20.66 -1.15 4.97
CA ASN A 147 20.56 -1.55 3.57
C ASN A 147 20.60 -3.08 3.40
N LYS A 148 21.49 -3.77 4.15
CA LYS A 148 21.54 -5.24 4.17
C LYS A 148 20.24 -5.84 4.73
N LEU A 149 19.64 -5.22 5.76
CA LEU A 149 18.37 -5.63 6.33
C LEU A 149 17.23 -5.49 5.29
N TYR A 150 17.13 -4.37 4.58
CA TYR A 150 16.16 -4.20 3.49
C TYR A 150 16.33 -5.25 2.38
N LYS A 151 17.58 -5.56 2.01
CA LYS A 151 17.87 -6.51 0.93
C LYS A 151 17.57 -7.97 1.29
N HIS A 152 17.79 -8.37 2.54
CA HIS A 152 17.79 -9.78 2.93
C HIS A 152 16.61 -10.18 3.84
N THR A 153 15.88 -9.22 4.37
CA THR A 153 14.75 -9.48 5.29
C THR A 153 13.44 -8.90 4.77
N GLN A 154 12.36 -9.14 5.50
CA GLN A 154 11.04 -8.59 5.21
C GLN A 154 10.86 -7.11 5.66
N LEU A 155 11.95 -6.42 6.07
CA LEU A 155 11.92 -4.97 6.25
C LEU A 155 11.68 -4.23 4.93
N GLN A 156 11.97 -4.86 3.80
CA GLN A 156 11.43 -4.47 2.49
C GLN A 156 10.72 -5.68 1.89
N THR A 157 9.49 -5.47 1.43
CA THR A 157 8.69 -6.50 0.78
C THR A 157 7.91 -5.91 -0.40
N ALA A 158 7.54 -6.76 -1.34
CA ALA A 158 6.73 -6.34 -2.48
C ALA A 158 5.25 -6.70 -2.25
N PHE A 159 4.36 -5.74 -2.38
CA PHE A 159 2.93 -5.96 -2.50
C PHE A 159 2.56 -6.11 -3.98
N ASN A 160 2.19 -7.32 -4.37
CA ASN A 160 1.80 -7.60 -5.75
C ASN A 160 0.30 -7.33 -5.93
N VAL A 161 0.00 -6.24 -6.63
CA VAL A 161 -1.39 -5.83 -6.93
C VAL A 161 -1.98 -6.72 -8.02
N ASN A 162 -3.20 -7.18 -7.79
CA ASN A 162 -4.00 -7.91 -8.78
C ASN A 162 -5.48 -7.58 -8.56
N ASN A 163 -5.99 -6.57 -9.26
CA ASN A 163 -7.32 -6.01 -9.06
C ASN A 163 -8.37 -6.82 -9.86
N ILE A 164 -8.60 -8.06 -9.49
CA ILE A 164 -9.66 -8.89 -10.09
C ILE A 164 -10.93 -8.74 -9.26
N ALA A 165 -12.02 -8.34 -9.92
CA ALA A 165 -13.36 -8.27 -9.33
C ALA A 165 -14.41 -8.91 -10.24
N LEU A 166 -15.56 -9.27 -9.67
CA LEU A 166 -16.68 -9.82 -10.43
C LEU A 166 -17.52 -8.67 -11.03
N VAL A 167 -17.57 -8.63 -12.34
CA VAL A 167 -18.44 -7.72 -13.09
C VAL A 167 -19.54 -8.53 -13.75
N LYS A 168 -20.79 -8.35 -13.32
CA LYS A 168 -21.95 -9.15 -13.77
C LYS A 168 -21.68 -10.66 -13.68
N GLY A 169 -21.11 -11.10 -12.54
CA GLY A 169 -20.80 -12.50 -12.27
C GLY A 169 -19.55 -13.07 -12.99
N ARG A 170 -18.84 -12.27 -13.77
CA ARG A 170 -17.62 -12.70 -14.47
C ARG A 170 -16.38 -12.00 -13.91
N PRO A 171 -15.27 -12.71 -13.66
CA PRO A 171 -14.03 -12.10 -13.21
C PRO A 171 -13.43 -11.20 -14.30
N LYS A 172 -13.04 -10.00 -13.92
CA LYS A 172 -12.32 -9.04 -14.78
C LYS A 172 -11.19 -8.40 -14.00
N LEU A 173 -10.08 -8.19 -14.67
CA LEU A 173 -9.01 -7.32 -14.19
C LEU A 173 -9.43 -5.88 -14.45
N LEU A 174 -9.41 -5.05 -13.41
CA LEU A 174 -9.92 -3.68 -13.45
C LEU A 174 -8.79 -2.70 -13.10
N ASN A 175 -8.67 -1.64 -13.90
CA ASN A 175 -7.84 -0.49 -13.57
C ASN A 175 -8.54 0.43 -12.55
N LEU A 176 -7.86 1.48 -12.09
CA LEU A 176 -8.39 2.39 -11.07
C LEU A 176 -9.73 3.04 -11.50
N LYS A 177 -9.79 3.59 -12.72
CA LYS A 177 -11.02 4.23 -13.23
C LYS A 177 -12.19 3.25 -13.32
N GLU A 178 -11.92 2.02 -13.77
CA GLU A 178 -12.97 0.99 -13.84
C GLU A 178 -13.48 0.57 -12.46
N LEU A 179 -12.60 0.48 -11.45
CA LEU A 179 -13.01 0.20 -10.07
C LEU A 179 -13.95 1.29 -9.54
N ILE A 180 -13.55 2.55 -9.70
CA ILE A 180 -14.37 3.72 -9.30
C ILE A 180 -15.69 3.73 -10.05
N ARG A 181 -15.67 3.55 -11.37
CA ARG A 181 -16.86 3.47 -12.20
C ARG A 181 -17.83 2.41 -11.69
N ARG A 182 -17.37 1.19 -11.44
CA ARG A 182 -18.21 0.09 -10.97
C ARG A 182 -18.81 0.36 -9.59
N PHE A 183 -18.07 1.03 -8.73
CA PHE A 183 -18.57 1.47 -7.44
C PHE A 183 -19.71 2.50 -7.62
N VAL A 184 -19.50 3.53 -8.46
CA VAL A 184 -20.50 4.55 -8.74
C VAL A 184 -21.75 3.96 -9.39
N ASP A 185 -21.59 3.09 -10.40
CA ASP A 185 -22.69 2.36 -11.04
C ASP A 185 -23.52 1.59 -9.99
N HIS A 186 -22.86 0.86 -9.09
CA HIS A 186 -23.54 0.11 -8.03
C HIS A 186 -24.27 1.04 -7.05
N ARG A 187 -23.62 2.14 -6.62
CA ARG A 187 -24.29 3.13 -5.75
C ARG A 187 -25.52 3.74 -6.41
N HIS A 188 -25.42 4.06 -7.70
CA HIS A 188 -26.57 4.54 -8.49
C HIS A 188 -27.73 3.54 -8.46
N ASP A 189 -27.46 2.25 -8.72
CA ASP A 189 -28.50 1.20 -8.67
C ASP A 189 -29.11 1.07 -7.26
N VAL A 190 -28.30 1.22 -6.22
CA VAL A 190 -28.78 1.19 -4.82
C VAL A 190 -29.69 2.38 -4.53
N VAL A 191 -29.32 3.60 -4.93
CA VAL A 191 -30.14 4.80 -4.76
C VAL A 191 -31.47 4.64 -5.49
N VAL A 192 -31.48 4.18 -6.74
CA VAL A 192 -32.69 3.93 -7.51
C VAL A 192 -33.62 2.95 -6.78
N ARG A 193 -33.09 1.78 -6.37
CA ARG A 193 -33.90 0.75 -5.67
C ARG A 193 -34.43 1.24 -4.32
N ARG A 194 -33.62 1.97 -3.55
CA ARG A 194 -34.01 2.57 -2.27
C ARG A 194 -35.14 3.57 -2.49
N THR A 195 -34.96 4.50 -3.42
CA THR A 195 -35.99 5.51 -3.72
C THR A 195 -37.29 4.90 -4.24
N GLN A 196 -37.22 3.85 -5.08
CA GLN A 196 -38.39 3.12 -5.52
C GLN A 196 -39.13 2.44 -4.36
N TYR A 197 -38.40 1.89 -3.39
CA TYR A 197 -39.01 1.31 -2.20
C TYR A 197 -39.67 2.35 -1.33
N GLU A 198 -38.95 3.44 -1.04
CA GLU A 198 -39.45 4.56 -0.23
C GLU A 198 -40.70 5.24 -0.88
N LEU A 199 -40.68 5.41 -2.20
CA LEU A 199 -41.82 5.92 -2.96
C LEU A 199 -43.02 5.02 -2.78
N ARG A 200 -42.90 3.70 -2.98
CA ARG A 200 -44.01 2.75 -2.80
C ARG A 200 -44.59 2.81 -1.37
N GLN A 201 -43.71 2.89 -0.35
CA GLN A 201 -44.16 3.00 1.05
C GLN A 201 -44.91 4.32 1.31
N ALA A 202 -44.37 5.42 0.78
CA ALA A 202 -44.99 6.73 0.91
C ALA A 202 -46.34 6.80 0.18
N GLU A 203 -46.45 6.26 -1.03
CA GLU A 203 -47.74 6.21 -1.80
C GLU A 203 -48.76 5.32 -1.08
N GLN A 204 -48.39 4.17 -0.54
CA GLN A 204 -49.27 3.30 0.23
C GLN A 204 -49.80 4.01 1.50
N ARG A 205 -48.90 4.71 2.20
CA ARG A 205 -49.28 5.46 3.41
C ARG A 205 -50.15 6.65 3.08
N ALA A 206 -49.84 7.43 2.04
CA ALA A 206 -50.67 8.55 1.57
C ALA A 206 -52.05 8.09 1.17
N HIS A 207 -52.19 6.97 0.44
CA HIS A 207 -53.44 6.38 0.06
C HIS A 207 -54.35 6.03 1.27
N ILE A 208 -53.74 5.46 2.34
CA ILE A 208 -54.49 5.20 3.59
C ILE A 208 -54.96 6.52 4.24
N LEU A 209 -54.07 7.54 4.31
CA LEU A 209 -54.40 8.83 4.90
C LEU A 209 -55.49 9.57 4.11
N GLU A 210 -55.52 9.49 2.79
CA GLU A 210 -56.59 10.00 1.93
C GLU A 210 -57.93 9.41 2.33
N GLY A 211 -58.00 8.07 2.49
CA GLY A 211 -59.20 7.41 2.95
C GLY A 211 -59.65 7.86 4.35
N LEU A 212 -58.68 8.02 5.27
CA LEU A 212 -58.97 8.54 6.62
C LEU A 212 -59.46 9.98 6.61
N LEU A 213 -58.95 10.85 5.73
CA LEU A 213 -59.39 12.21 5.57
C LEU A 213 -60.84 12.26 5.04
N ILE A 214 -61.17 11.43 4.03
CA ILE A 214 -62.57 11.31 3.52
C ILE A 214 -63.53 10.88 4.65
N ALA A 215 -63.11 9.88 5.45
CA ALA A 215 -63.89 9.40 6.59
C ALA A 215 -64.10 10.49 7.67
N LEU A 216 -63.04 11.30 7.93
CA LEU A 216 -63.12 12.39 8.91
C LEU A 216 -63.94 13.59 8.41
N ASP A 217 -64.02 13.83 7.10
CA ASP A 217 -64.82 14.86 6.49
C ASP A 217 -66.33 14.48 6.47
N HIS A 218 -66.62 13.15 6.44
CA HIS A 218 -67.99 12.59 6.47
C HIS A 218 -68.28 11.77 7.73
N LEU A 219 -67.77 12.22 8.88
CA LEU A 219 -67.67 11.43 10.11
C LEU A 219 -69.03 10.86 10.56
N ASP A 220 -70.07 11.68 10.58
CA ASP A 220 -71.44 11.28 11.03
C ASP A 220 -72.01 10.18 10.13
N GLU A 221 -71.82 10.29 8.82
CA GLU A 221 -72.29 9.30 7.85
C GLU A 221 -71.54 7.99 7.98
N VAL A 222 -70.19 8.04 8.17
CA VAL A 222 -69.32 6.87 8.38
C VAL A 222 -69.72 6.13 9.66
N ILE A 223 -69.97 6.88 10.77
CA ILE A 223 -70.40 6.28 12.04
C ILE A 223 -71.78 5.65 11.90
N ALA A 224 -72.76 6.33 11.25
CA ALA A 224 -74.06 5.79 11.03
C ALA A 224 -74.04 4.49 10.19
N LEU A 225 -73.24 4.45 9.14
CA LEU A 225 -73.05 3.26 8.29
C LEU A 225 -72.42 2.10 9.07
N ILE A 226 -71.33 2.33 9.84
CA ILE A 226 -70.73 1.28 10.63
C ILE A 226 -71.67 0.74 11.69
N ARG A 227 -72.43 1.59 12.39
CA ARG A 227 -73.39 1.16 13.40
C ARG A 227 -74.62 0.44 12.83
N GLY A 228 -74.95 0.75 11.60
CA GLY A 228 -76.10 0.12 10.91
C GLY A 228 -75.74 -1.20 10.21
N SER A 229 -74.49 -1.59 10.25
CA SER A 229 -73.99 -2.83 9.61
C SER A 229 -73.94 -3.98 10.62
N ASP A 230 -74.46 -5.15 10.24
CA ASP A 230 -74.49 -6.33 11.09
C ASP A 230 -73.13 -7.01 11.23
N THR A 231 -72.23 -6.81 10.27
CA THR A 231 -70.85 -7.40 10.25
C THR A 231 -69.83 -6.43 9.75
N PRO A 232 -68.54 -6.56 10.17
CA PRO A 232 -67.46 -5.70 9.66
C PRO A 232 -67.29 -5.79 8.13
N GLU A 233 -67.61 -6.92 7.53
CA GLU A 233 -67.53 -7.13 6.07
C GLU A 233 -68.59 -6.32 5.33
N ILE A 234 -69.87 -6.23 5.87
CA ILE A 234 -70.91 -5.37 5.33
C ILE A 234 -70.51 -3.92 5.47
N ALA A 235 -70.03 -3.52 6.64
CA ALA A 235 -69.51 -2.14 6.86
C ALA A 235 -68.43 -1.75 5.88
N LYS A 236 -67.41 -2.69 5.66
CA LYS A 236 -66.36 -2.47 4.69
C LYS A 236 -66.88 -2.23 3.28
N ASN A 237 -67.76 -3.09 2.80
CA ASN A 237 -68.34 -2.98 1.46
C ASN A 237 -69.19 -1.70 1.32
N GLY A 238 -69.97 -1.34 2.35
CA GLY A 238 -70.75 -0.10 2.35
C GLY A 238 -69.87 1.17 2.34
N LEU A 239 -68.75 1.14 3.04
CA LEU A 239 -67.75 2.24 2.97
C LEU A 239 -67.08 2.35 1.58
N MET A 240 -66.80 1.24 0.95
CA MET A 240 -66.20 1.19 -0.40
C MET A 240 -67.22 1.76 -1.44
N GLU A 241 -68.48 1.35 -1.39
CA GLU A 241 -69.48 1.76 -2.35
C GLU A 241 -69.92 3.24 -2.18
N ARG A 242 -70.08 3.68 -0.92
CA ARG A 242 -70.63 5.02 -0.65
C ARG A 242 -69.60 6.15 -0.79
N PHE A 243 -68.31 5.86 -0.44
CA PHE A 243 -67.26 6.88 -0.43
C PHE A 243 -66.18 6.62 -1.47
N GLU A 244 -66.38 5.69 -2.40
CA GLU A 244 -65.42 5.30 -3.46
C GLU A 244 -64.05 4.91 -2.90
N LEU A 245 -64.03 4.24 -1.73
CA LEU A 245 -62.82 3.87 -1.04
C LEU A 245 -62.29 2.51 -1.52
N SER A 246 -60.95 2.37 -1.50
CA SER A 246 -60.33 1.04 -1.69
C SER A 246 -60.56 0.14 -0.46
N GLU A 247 -60.43 -1.16 -0.65
CA GLU A 247 -60.51 -2.14 0.44
C GLU A 247 -59.53 -1.81 1.58
N VAL A 248 -58.29 -1.40 1.22
CA VAL A 248 -57.23 -1.05 2.19
C VAL A 248 -57.66 0.20 3.00
N GLN A 249 -58.21 1.20 2.37
CA GLN A 249 -58.75 2.41 3.03
C GLN A 249 -59.92 2.08 3.94
N ALA A 250 -60.87 1.29 3.47
CA ALA A 250 -62.03 0.89 4.26
C ALA A 250 -61.64 0.08 5.50
N LYS A 251 -60.69 -0.85 5.37
CA LYS A 251 -60.14 -1.58 6.53
C LYS A 251 -59.45 -0.65 7.52
N ALA A 252 -58.63 0.30 7.05
CA ALA A 252 -57.97 1.27 7.92
C ALA A 252 -58.97 2.19 8.69
N ILE A 253 -60.09 2.50 8.09
CA ILE A 253 -61.18 3.25 8.74
C ILE A 253 -61.85 2.40 9.84
N LEU A 254 -62.14 1.13 9.58
CA LEU A 254 -62.73 0.24 10.56
C LEU A 254 -61.80 -0.05 11.75
N GLU A 255 -60.50 -0.08 11.54
CA GLU A 255 -59.48 -0.25 12.56
C GLU A 255 -59.14 1.05 13.30
N MET A 256 -59.73 2.20 12.90
CA MET A 256 -59.43 3.49 13.48
C MET A 256 -59.96 3.58 14.93
N ARG A 257 -59.08 3.97 15.85
CA ARG A 257 -59.46 4.21 17.26
C ARG A 257 -60.26 5.47 17.39
N LEU A 258 -61.29 5.46 18.26
CA LEU A 258 -62.15 6.63 18.57
C LEU A 258 -61.38 7.89 18.94
N GLN A 259 -60.22 7.74 19.56
CA GLN A 259 -59.33 8.85 19.90
C GLN A 259 -58.87 9.67 18.69
N LYS A 260 -58.77 9.05 17.51
CA LYS A 260 -58.36 9.72 16.26
C LYS A 260 -59.48 10.60 15.63
N LEU A 261 -60.69 10.55 16.17
CA LEU A 261 -61.84 11.34 15.68
C LEU A 261 -61.81 12.79 16.19
N THR A 262 -60.87 13.18 17.04
CA THR A 262 -60.75 14.55 17.57
C THR A 262 -60.24 15.52 16.50
N GLY A 263 -60.70 16.80 16.59
CA GLY A 263 -60.27 17.83 15.63
C GLY A 263 -58.73 18.03 15.58
N LEU A 264 -58.04 17.81 16.71
CA LEU A 264 -56.60 17.90 16.81
C LEU A 264 -55.90 16.79 15.99
N GLU A 265 -56.42 15.57 16.05
CA GLU A 265 -55.89 14.43 15.32
C GLU A 265 -56.16 14.54 13.81
N ARG A 266 -57.32 15.14 13.43
CA ARG A 266 -57.59 15.45 12.01
C ARG A 266 -56.55 16.37 11.40
N ASN A 267 -56.10 17.40 12.12
CA ASN A 267 -55.04 18.30 11.62
C ASN A 267 -53.73 17.57 11.47
N LYS A 268 -53.37 16.68 12.41
CA LYS A 268 -52.13 15.85 12.28
C LYS A 268 -52.19 14.96 11.04
N VAL A 269 -53.31 14.33 10.75
CA VAL A 269 -53.49 13.49 9.54
C VAL A 269 -53.32 14.34 8.27
N LYS A 270 -53.88 15.57 8.25
CA LYS A 270 -53.67 16.49 7.13
C LYS A 270 -52.23 16.92 6.94
N GLU A 271 -51.56 17.25 8.04
CA GLU A 271 -50.13 17.61 8.02
C GLU A 271 -49.25 16.42 7.54
N GLU A 272 -49.46 15.21 8.09
CA GLU A 272 -48.78 14.00 7.66
C GLU A 272 -48.97 13.71 6.16
N HIS A 273 -50.23 13.83 5.68
CA HIS A 273 -50.52 13.65 4.26
C HIS A 273 -49.79 14.68 3.38
N ALA A 274 -49.80 15.95 3.77
CA ALA A 274 -49.15 17.02 3.02
C ALA A 274 -47.63 16.85 2.97
N GLU A 275 -47.02 16.38 4.06
CA GLU A 275 -45.58 16.05 4.10
C GLU A 275 -45.24 14.85 3.21
N LEU A 276 -46.07 13.79 3.27
CA LEU A 276 -45.89 12.62 2.39
C LEU A 276 -46.01 12.98 0.90
N MET A 277 -46.95 13.84 0.54
CA MET A 277 -47.10 14.29 -0.85
C MET A 277 -45.87 15.04 -1.34
N LYS A 278 -45.21 15.86 -0.50
CA LYS A 278 -43.93 16.51 -0.83
C LYS A 278 -42.82 15.47 -0.99
N MET A 279 -42.77 14.45 -0.12
CA MET A 279 -41.80 13.38 -0.21
C MET A 279 -41.98 12.53 -1.48
N ILE A 280 -43.24 12.21 -1.84
CA ILE A 280 -43.58 11.47 -3.07
C ILE A 280 -43.10 12.23 -4.31
N GLU A 281 -43.37 13.55 -4.36
CA GLU A 281 -42.90 14.40 -5.45
C GLU A 281 -41.35 14.42 -5.54
N TYR A 282 -40.69 14.55 -4.40
CA TYR A 282 -39.22 14.50 -4.33
C TYR A 282 -38.65 13.14 -4.78
N TYR A 283 -39.26 12.02 -4.37
CA TYR A 283 -38.82 10.70 -4.82
C TYR A 283 -39.01 10.51 -6.33
N LYS A 284 -40.11 11.03 -6.89
CA LYS A 284 -40.35 11.03 -8.34
C LYS A 284 -39.32 11.86 -9.08
N GLN A 285 -38.93 13.01 -8.55
CA GLN A 285 -37.86 13.84 -9.10
C GLN A 285 -36.49 13.08 -9.08
N ILE A 286 -36.15 12.42 -7.96
CA ILE A 286 -34.90 11.60 -7.88
C ILE A 286 -34.92 10.51 -8.96
N LEU A 287 -36.03 9.82 -9.17
CA LEU A 287 -36.11 8.75 -10.17
C LEU A 287 -36.04 9.29 -11.60
N ALA A 288 -36.54 10.50 -11.86
CA ALA A 288 -36.54 11.12 -13.18
C ALA A 288 -35.18 11.73 -13.54
N ASP A 289 -34.45 12.29 -12.56
CA ASP A 289 -33.22 13.06 -12.79
C ASP A 289 -31.94 12.30 -12.35
N GLU A 290 -31.06 11.95 -13.33
CA GLU A 290 -29.77 11.32 -13.07
C GLU A 290 -28.80 12.25 -12.33
N ALA A 291 -28.82 13.56 -12.64
CA ALA A 291 -27.91 14.51 -12.01
C ALA A 291 -28.24 14.63 -10.51
N LEU A 292 -29.52 14.61 -10.14
CA LEU A 292 -29.95 14.62 -8.74
C LEU A 292 -29.48 13.34 -8.02
N ARG A 293 -29.58 12.16 -8.65
CA ARG A 293 -29.06 10.91 -8.08
C ARG A 293 -27.57 10.96 -7.85
N MET A 294 -26.79 11.49 -8.82
CA MET A 294 -25.34 11.64 -8.68
C MET A 294 -24.99 12.62 -7.57
N LYS A 295 -25.77 13.70 -7.42
CA LYS A 295 -25.59 14.64 -6.31
C LYS A 295 -25.83 13.96 -4.95
N ILE A 296 -26.87 13.15 -4.81
CA ILE A 296 -27.17 12.40 -3.58
C ILE A 296 -25.99 11.48 -3.23
N ILE A 297 -25.44 10.73 -4.21
CA ILE A 297 -24.29 9.86 -4.01
C ILE A 297 -23.08 10.67 -3.53
N LYS A 298 -22.84 11.83 -4.14
CA LYS A 298 -21.73 12.72 -3.78
C LYS A 298 -21.88 13.25 -2.35
N ASP A 299 -23.08 13.73 -1.98
CA ASP A 299 -23.36 14.28 -0.66
C ASP A 299 -23.21 13.20 0.43
N GLU A 300 -23.73 11.99 0.23
CA GLU A 300 -23.56 10.86 1.14
C GLU A 300 -22.08 10.47 1.31
N LEU A 301 -21.29 10.48 0.25
CA LEU A 301 -19.86 10.17 0.32
C LEU A 301 -19.08 11.27 1.04
N LEU A 302 -19.44 12.54 0.86
CA LEU A 302 -18.83 13.65 1.57
C LEU A 302 -19.12 13.60 3.08
N GLU A 303 -20.35 13.21 3.47
CA GLU A 303 -20.69 12.96 4.86
C GLU A 303 -19.84 11.84 5.47
N VAL A 304 -19.68 10.71 4.76
CA VAL A 304 -18.81 9.61 5.19
C VAL A 304 -17.36 10.08 5.35
N LYS A 305 -16.88 10.93 4.42
CA LYS A 305 -15.54 11.51 4.52
C LYS A 305 -15.37 12.38 5.77
N GLU A 306 -16.38 13.18 6.10
CA GLU A 306 -16.35 14.06 7.28
C GLU A 306 -16.37 13.25 8.59
N GLN A 307 -17.16 12.17 8.64
CA GLN A 307 -17.30 11.35 9.85
C GLN A 307 -16.15 10.38 10.10
N TYR A 308 -15.53 9.83 9.04
CA TYR A 308 -14.59 8.70 9.12
C TYR A 308 -13.25 8.94 8.41
N GLY A 309 -13.08 10.12 7.80
CA GLY A 309 -11.82 10.45 7.12
C GLY A 309 -10.68 10.56 8.12
N ASP A 310 -9.53 9.98 7.76
CA ASP A 310 -8.28 10.04 8.51
C ASP A 310 -7.12 10.50 7.63
N GLU A 311 -5.99 10.80 8.26
CA GLU A 311 -4.76 11.16 7.57
C GLU A 311 -4.08 9.91 7.01
N ARG A 312 -3.29 10.10 5.94
CA ARG A 312 -2.47 9.05 5.35
C ARG A 312 -1.41 8.57 6.36
N ARG A 313 -1.27 7.26 6.48
CA ARG A 313 -0.29 6.60 7.36
C ARG A 313 0.98 6.23 6.61
N THR A 314 0.86 5.73 5.38
CA THR A 314 1.98 5.27 4.58
C THR A 314 2.66 6.43 3.88
N ALA A 315 3.96 6.63 4.13
CA ALA A 315 4.77 7.62 3.45
C ALA A 315 5.09 7.18 2.00
N ILE A 316 5.40 8.13 1.13
CA ILE A 316 5.73 7.88 -0.28
C ILE A 316 7.10 8.47 -0.57
N GLU A 317 8.05 7.65 -0.98
CA GLU A 317 9.31 8.05 -1.56
C GLU A 317 9.22 7.93 -3.09
N TYR A 318 9.24 9.06 -3.78
CA TYR A 318 9.03 9.13 -5.23
C TYR A 318 10.23 8.65 -6.03
N ASP A 319 11.42 8.83 -5.52
CA ASP A 319 12.68 8.45 -6.18
C ASP A 319 13.20 7.14 -5.57
N ALA A 320 12.87 6.05 -6.23
CA ALA A 320 13.46 4.75 -5.93
C ALA A 320 14.80 4.68 -6.67
N GLY A 321 15.85 5.24 -6.11
CA GLY A 321 17.21 4.92 -6.55
C GLY A 321 17.41 3.41 -6.50
N GLU A 322 17.92 2.81 -7.58
CA GLU A 322 18.38 1.43 -7.51
C GLU A 322 19.43 1.34 -6.38
N PHE A 323 19.38 0.27 -5.59
CA PHE A 323 20.45 0.02 -4.62
C PHE A 323 21.78 0.00 -5.36
N ASN A 324 22.60 1.03 -5.15
CA ASN A 324 23.95 0.99 -5.62
C ASN A 324 24.67 -0.14 -4.85
N PRO A 325 25.32 -1.11 -5.53
CA PRO A 325 26.09 -2.13 -4.84
C PRO A 325 27.12 -1.57 -3.83
N GLU A 326 27.56 -0.33 -4.03
CA GLU A 326 28.44 0.40 -3.13
C GLU A 326 27.81 0.68 -1.76
N ASP A 327 26.50 0.85 -1.68
CA ASP A 327 25.77 1.12 -0.44
C ASP A 327 25.83 -0.03 0.58
N PHE A 328 26.29 -1.20 0.17
CA PHE A 328 26.47 -2.38 1.02
C PHE A 328 27.89 -2.54 1.58
N TYR A 329 28.81 -1.67 1.20
CA TYR A 329 30.21 -1.71 1.61
C TYR A 329 30.63 -0.35 2.18
N ALA A 330 31.21 -0.38 3.39
CA ALA A 330 31.84 0.82 3.94
C ALA A 330 33.03 1.22 3.04
N ASP A 331 33.18 2.52 2.80
CA ASP A 331 34.33 3.02 2.02
C ASP A 331 35.59 3.06 2.91
N GLU A 332 36.10 1.88 3.21
CA GLU A 332 37.31 1.67 4.05
C GLU A 332 38.55 1.40 3.21
N PRO A 333 39.71 1.82 3.68
CA PRO A 333 40.96 1.46 3.04
C PRO A 333 41.27 -0.04 3.24
N VAL A 334 41.61 -0.70 2.14
CA VAL A 334 42.02 -2.12 2.11
C VAL A 334 43.33 -2.27 1.37
N VAL A 335 44.08 -3.31 1.72
CA VAL A 335 45.29 -3.68 0.99
C VAL A 335 44.91 -4.65 -0.12
N VAL A 336 45.13 -4.26 -1.36
CA VAL A 336 44.99 -5.12 -2.53
C VAL A 336 46.36 -5.74 -2.86
N THR A 337 46.39 -7.05 -3.04
CA THR A 337 47.59 -7.77 -3.42
C THR A 337 47.38 -8.56 -4.70
N ILE A 338 48.33 -8.47 -5.62
CA ILE A 338 48.32 -9.18 -6.90
C ILE A 338 49.61 -9.98 -7.00
N THR A 339 49.51 -11.26 -7.31
CA THR A 339 50.67 -12.14 -7.51
C THR A 339 51.04 -12.21 -8.98
N HIS A 340 52.30 -12.64 -9.28
CA HIS A 340 52.83 -12.82 -10.63
C HIS A 340 51.97 -13.77 -11.49
N MET A 341 51.37 -14.78 -10.91
CA MET A 341 50.47 -15.70 -11.59
C MET A 341 49.03 -15.16 -11.72
N GLY A 342 48.79 -13.89 -11.36
CA GLY A 342 47.49 -13.24 -11.52
C GLY A 342 46.44 -13.60 -10.46
N TYR A 343 46.86 -13.96 -9.24
CA TYR A 343 45.92 -14.09 -8.11
C TYR A 343 45.75 -12.74 -7.41
N ILE A 344 44.50 -12.37 -7.13
CA ILE A 344 44.17 -11.12 -6.48
C ILE A 344 43.33 -11.37 -5.21
N LYS A 345 43.58 -10.58 -4.18
CA LYS A 345 42.72 -10.49 -2.96
C LYS A 345 42.77 -9.10 -2.38
N ARG A 346 41.76 -8.79 -1.56
CA ARG A 346 41.77 -7.65 -0.66
C ARG A 346 41.89 -8.12 0.80
N THR A 347 42.58 -7.35 1.62
CA THR A 347 42.75 -7.65 3.04
C THR A 347 42.60 -6.36 3.83
N ALA A 348 41.93 -6.39 4.98
CA ALA A 348 41.77 -5.23 5.83
C ALA A 348 43.14 -4.70 6.31
N VAL A 349 43.31 -3.36 6.33
CA VAL A 349 44.60 -2.74 6.69
C VAL A 349 45.04 -3.12 8.11
N HIS A 350 44.11 -3.33 9.04
CA HIS A 350 44.43 -3.68 10.43
C HIS A 350 45.10 -5.06 10.58
N GLU A 351 45.02 -5.95 9.57
CA GLU A 351 45.80 -7.22 9.57
C GLU A 351 47.30 -7.02 9.36
N TYR A 352 47.72 -5.85 8.86
CA TYR A 352 49.11 -5.50 8.65
C TYR A 352 49.62 -4.64 9.81
N LYS A 353 50.30 -5.26 10.78
CA LYS A 353 50.89 -4.54 11.93
C LYS A 353 52.16 -3.83 11.51
N THR A 354 52.34 -2.59 11.99
CA THR A 354 53.59 -1.85 11.85
C THR A 354 54.70 -2.57 12.61
N GLN A 355 55.83 -2.79 11.96
CA GLN A 355 56.99 -3.39 12.60
C GLN A 355 58.10 -2.35 12.87
N GLY A 356 58.62 -2.34 14.08
CA GLY A 356 59.81 -1.54 14.43
C GLY A 356 61.12 -2.13 13.93
N ARG A 357 62.21 -1.38 14.10
CA ARG A 357 63.56 -1.87 13.78
C ARG A 357 63.90 -3.14 14.57
N GLY A 358 64.32 -4.21 13.85
CA GLY A 358 64.64 -5.52 14.46
C GLY A 358 63.49 -6.55 14.47
N GLY A 359 62.35 -6.26 13.83
CA GLY A 359 61.25 -7.21 13.68
C GLY A 359 61.58 -8.35 12.69
N ILE A 360 60.97 -9.54 12.94
CA ILE A 360 61.20 -10.78 12.15
C ILE A 360 60.63 -10.72 10.73
N GLY A 361 59.94 -9.65 10.34
CA GLY A 361 59.22 -9.57 9.09
C GLY A 361 57.90 -10.39 9.11
N THR A 362 56.98 -10.10 8.22
CA THR A 362 55.74 -10.87 8.10
C THR A 362 55.50 -11.21 6.63
N ARG A 363 55.02 -12.44 6.33
CA ARG A 363 54.57 -12.80 4.99
C ARG A 363 53.28 -12.08 4.63
N GLY A 364 53.25 -11.41 3.47
CA GLY A 364 52.07 -10.70 2.95
C GLY A 364 51.08 -11.59 2.20
N SER A 365 51.47 -12.79 1.79
CA SER A 365 50.64 -13.79 1.11
C SER A 365 51.28 -15.16 1.16
N THR A 366 50.47 -16.23 1.09
CA THR A 366 50.95 -17.58 0.78
C THR A 366 50.77 -17.78 -0.72
N THR A 367 51.90 -18.01 -1.42
CA THR A 367 51.93 -18.22 -2.86
C THR A 367 52.09 -19.71 -3.20
N ARG A 368 51.83 -20.12 -4.45
CA ARG A 368 52.17 -21.45 -4.98
C ARG A 368 53.69 -21.51 -5.23
N ASP A 369 54.21 -22.73 -5.40
CA ASP A 369 55.60 -22.90 -5.86
C ASP A 369 55.77 -22.15 -7.18
N GLN A 370 56.79 -21.28 -7.26
CA GLN A 370 57.08 -20.38 -8.40
C GLN A 370 56.21 -19.13 -8.53
N ASP A 371 55.32 -18.82 -7.59
CA ASP A 371 54.53 -17.57 -7.56
C ASP A 371 55.07 -16.63 -6.50
N PHE A 372 55.02 -15.32 -6.73
CA PHE A 372 55.48 -14.30 -5.78
C PHE A 372 54.53 -13.08 -5.82
N LEU A 373 54.54 -12.29 -4.76
CA LEU A 373 53.79 -11.05 -4.66
C LEU A 373 54.43 -10.02 -5.58
N GLU A 374 53.72 -9.59 -6.63
CA GLU A 374 54.17 -8.61 -7.61
C GLU A 374 53.75 -7.21 -7.26
N HIS A 375 52.46 -7.04 -6.88
CA HIS A 375 51.91 -5.74 -6.53
C HIS A 375 51.18 -5.76 -5.20
N MET A 376 51.38 -4.70 -4.42
CA MET A 376 50.70 -4.46 -3.16
C MET A 376 50.44 -2.95 -3.01
N PHE A 377 49.19 -2.56 -2.89
CA PHE A 377 48.80 -1.14 -2.75
C PHE A 377 47.56 -0.99 -1.88
N ILE A 378 47.33 0.22 -1.35
CA ILE A 378 46.15 0.57 -0.60
C ILE A 378 45.14 1.16 -1.58
N ALA A 379 43.91 0.70 -1.50
CA ALA A 379 42.78 1.22 -2.25
C ALA A 379 41.56 1.36 -1.32
N SER A 380 40.68 2.31 -1.60
CA SER A 380 39.37 2.39 -0.93
C SER A 380 38.38 1.39 -1.53
N MET A 381 37.45 0.88 -0.75
CA MET A 381 36.46 -0.12 -1.18
C MET A 381 35.65 0.32 -2.39
N HIS A 382 35.37 1.61 -2.53
CA HIS A 382 34.59 2.18 -3.64
C HIS A 382 35.45 2.54 -4.87
N ASN A 383 36.79 2.43 -4.78
CA ASN A 383 37.66 2.68 -5.92
C ASN A 383 37.43 1.66 -7.03
N THR A 384 37.80 2.06 -8.24
CA THR A 384 37.81 1.19 -9.42
C THR A 384 39.23 0.84 -9.80
N ILE A 385 39.49 -0.44 -10.04
CA ILE A 385 40.79 -0.88 -10.60
C ILE A 385 40.58 -1.18 -12.07
N LEU A 386 41.36 -0.53 -12.93
CA LEU A 386 41.44 -0.80 -14.35
C LEU A 386 42.55 -1.80 -14.60
N PHE A 387 42.28 -2.86 -15.37
CA PHE A 387 43.23 -3.87 -15.77
C PHE A 387 43.44 -3.80 -17.28
N PHE A 388 44.67 -3.62 -17.68
CA PHE A 388 45.04 -3.57 -19.10
C PHE A 388 45.71 -4.90 -19.47
N THR A 389 45.26 -5.50 -20.54
CA THR A 389 45.75 -6.81 -21.01
C THR A 389 46.74 -6.70 -22.15
N GLU A 390 47.46 -7.81 -22.41
CA GLU A 390 48.42 -7.92 -23.50
C GLU A 390 47.81 -7.72 -24.88
N GLU A 391 46.53 -8.11 -25.06
CA GLU A 391 45.75 -7.90 -26.29
C GLU A 391 45.23 -6.44 -26.44
N GLY A 392 45.58 -5.53 -25.52
CA GLY A 392 45.18 -4.13 -25.56
C GLY A 392 43.73 -3.86 -25.06
N ARG A 393 43.15 -4.80 -24.34
CA ARG A 393 41.81 -4.64 -23.74
C ARG A 393 41.91 -4.03 -22.36
N CYS A 394 40.90 -3.22 -21.99
CA CYS A 394 40.76 -2.67 -20.66
C CYS A 394 39.50 -3.26 -19.99
N TYR A 395 39.71 -3.81 -18.80
CA TYR A 395 38.64 -4.29 -17.92
C TYR A 395 38.63 -3.48 -16.64
N TRP A 396 37.48 -3.34 -16.02
CA TRP A 396 37.38 -2.64 -14.75
C TRP A 396 36.70 -3.52 -13.69
N LEU A 397 37.06 -3.32 -12.44
CA LEU A 397 36.50 -4.02 -11.29
C LEU A 397 36.51 -3.09 -10.10
N LYS A 398 35.37 -3.02 -9.39
CA LYS A 398 35.30 -2.31 -8.11
C LYS A 398 36.07 -3.06 -7.03
N VAL A 399 36.76 -2.35 -6.13
CA VAL A 399 37.56 -2.97 -5.06
C VAL A 399 36.71 -3.87 -4.16
N TYR A 400 35.46 -3.50 -3.86
CA TYR A 400 34.55 -4.33 -3.06
C TYR A 400 34.20 -5.68 -3.72
N GLN A 401 34.35 -5.82 -5.05
CA GLN A 401 34.12 -7.07 -5.78
C GLN A 401 35.30 -8.02 -5.70
N ILE A 402 36.49 -7.53 -5.29
CA ILE A 402 37.67 -8.36 -5.08
C ILE A 402 37.45 -9.27 -3.87
N PRO A 403 37.71 -10.57 -3.95
CA PRO A 403 37.55 -11.49 -2.83
C PRO A 403 38.34 -11.07 -1.61
N GLU A 404 37.65 -11.05 -0.46
CA GLU A 404 38.27 -10.85 0.82
C GLU A 404 39.11 -12.07 1.21
N GLY A 405 40.26 -11.82 1.75
CA GLY A 405 41.18 -12.87 2.18
C GLY A 405 42.00 -12.44 3.38
N THR A 406 42.28 -13.39 4.26
CA THR A 406 43.27 -13.17 5.34
C THR A 406 44.67 -12.96 4.75
N LYS A 407 45.56 -12.39 5.55
CA LYS A 407 46.97 -12.15 5.16
C LYS A 407 47.61 -13.37 4.53
N ASN A 408 47.30 -14.58 4.99
CA ASN A 408 47.91 -15.83 4.52
C ASN A 408 47.12 -16.54 3.40
N SER A 409 45.99 -16.03 2.94
CA SER A 409 45.21 -16.64 1.87
C SER A 409 45.84 -16.39 0.48
N LYS A 410 45.56 -17.28 -0.49
CA LYS A 410 46.08 -17.19 -1.87
C LYS A 410 45.35 -16.22 -2.77
N GLY A 411 44.14 -15.81 -2.42
CA GLY A 411 43.26 -15.03 -3.29
C GLY A 411 42.59 -15.85 -4.40
N ARG A 412 42.00 -15.17 -5.41
CA ARG A 412 41.40 -15.80 -6.59
C ARG A 412 42.06 -15.30 -7.88
N ALA A 413 42.06 -16.13 -8.91
CA ALA A 413 42.61 -15.74 -10.20
C ALA A 413 41.77 -14.59 -10.80
N ILE A 414 42.44 -13.54 -11.27
CA ILE A 414 41.84 -12.36 -11.90
C ILE A 414 40.96 -12.77 -13.08
N GLN A 415 41.37 -13.77 -13.86
CA GLN A 415 40.64 -14.31 -15.00
C GLN A 415 39.20 -14.73 -14.65
N ASN A 416 38.98 -15.21 -13.42
CA ASN A 416 37.64 -15.62 -12.96
C ASN A 416 36.76 -14.42 -12.50
N LEU A 417 37.37 -13.25 -12.31
CA LEU A 417 36.66 -12.04 -11.85
C LEU A 417 36.26 -11.13 -13.02
N ILE A 418 37.13 -11.01 -14.03
CA ILE A 418 36.94 -10.07 -15.15
C ILE A 418 36.68 -10.78 -16.50
N HIS A 419 36.46 -12.08 -16.49
CA HIS A 419 36.12 -12.90 -17.68
C HIS A 419 37.03 -12.66 -18.91
N ILE A 420 38.33 -12.61 -18.72
CA ILE A 420 39.30 -12.53 -19.82
C ILE A 420 39.57 -13.90 -20.42
N ASN A 421 40.00 -13.91 -21.70
CA ASN A 421 40.40 -15.14 -22.36
C ASN A 421 41.56 -15.79 -21.62
N PRO A 422 41.62 -17.14 -21.54
CA PRO A 422 42.72 -17.84 -20.86
C PRO A 422 44.11 -17.57 -21.46
N SER A 423 44.15 -17.14 -22.74
CA SER A 423 45.39 -16.80 -23.46
C SER A 423 45.88 -15.38 -23.17
N ASP A 424 44.98 -14.47 -22.73
CA ASP A 424 45.30 -13.07 -22.48
C ASP A 424 45.83 -12.88 -21.05
N LYS A 425 46.75 -11.96 -20.84
CA LYS A 425 47.40 -11.70 -19.55
C LYS A 425 47.26 -10.23 -19.16
N VAL A 426 46.98 -9.97 -17.90
CA VAL A 426 47.01 -8.62 -17.34
C VAL A 426 48.48 -8.14 -17.31
N LYS A 427 48.73 -6.98 -17.93
CA LYS A 427 50.06 -6.35 -17.97
C LYS A 427 50.20 -5.16 -17.07
N ALA A 428 49.10 -4.41 -16.87
CA ALA A 428 49.11 -3.23 -16.02
C ALA A 428 47.80 -3.08 -15.31
N HIS A 429 47.80 -2.36 -14.19
CA HIS A 429 46.59 -1.98 -13.47
C HIS A 429 46.71 -0.55 -12.95
N ILE A 430 45.59 0.16 -12.84
CA ILE A 430 45.52 1.52 -12.33
C ILE A 430 44.34 1.57 -11.34
N ASN A 431 44.61 2.08 -10.14
CA ASN A 431 43.58 2.37 -9.14
C ASN A 431 43.09 3.81 -9.32
N VAL A 432 41.79 3.99 -9.58
CA VAL A 432 41.15 5.29 -9.79
C VAL A 432 40.00 5.48 -8.80
N LYS A 433 39.85 6.71 -8.30
CA LYS A 433 38.73 7.04 -7.39
C LYS A 433 37.44 7.17 -8.15
N THR A 434 37.44 7.88 -9.26
CA THR A 434 36.27 8.06 -10.14
C THR A 434 36.72 7.87 -11.60
N LEU A 435 35.80 7.40 -12.44
CA LEU A 435 36.07 7.22 -13.88
C LEU A 435 36.29 8.57 -14.61
N GLU A 436 35.84 9.68 -14.05
CA GLU A 436 36.03 11.04 -14.58
C GLU A 436 37.50 11.50 -14.48
N GLU A 437 38.28 10.94 -13.57
CA GLU A 437 39.72 11.25 -13.44
C GLU A 437 40.57 10.71 -14.60
N ILE A 438 40.07 9.73 -15.35
CA ILE A 438 40.79 9.11 -16.49
C ILE A 438 40.98 10.10 -17.64
N GLY A 439 40.08 11.09 -17.80
CA GLY A 439 40.18 12.10 -18.85
C GLY A 439 41.25 13.17 -18.63
N ARG A 440 41.97 13.16 -17.52
CA ARG A 440 43.03 14.16 -17.17
C ARG A 440 44.46 13.61 -17.14
N ALA A 441 44.64 12.35 -17.42
CA ALA A 441 45.99 11.75 -17.55
C ALA A 441 46.45 11.89 -19.01
N HIS A 442 47.06 13.02 -19.30
CA HIS A 442 47.95 13.20 -20.48
C HIS A 442 49.40 12.96 -20.10
#